data_32ce9b670693a9cc76758e77c17bb186
#
_entry.id   32ce9b670693a9cc76758e77c17bb186
#
_cell.length_a   1.000
_cell.length_b   1.000
_cell.length_c   1.000
_cell.angle_alpha   90.00
_cell.angle_beta   90.00
_cell.angle_gamma   90.00
#
_symmetry.space_group_name_H-M   'P 1'
#
loop_
_entity.id
_entity.type
_entity.pdbx_description
1 polymer ?
#
loop_
_entity_poly.entity_id
_entity_poly.type
_entity_poly.pdbx_seq_one_letter_code
_entity_poly.pdbx_strand_id
1 'polypeptide(L)'
;MIKISLTDFIDYVSKVGTTKFSKVKQIVSREEYQPAFDFWKPLREAIIKLHKNSEDKNVLDRVLLDLKDKKKHERYSILIKKYKSFIGRKKIEWFDPPHKEWKYDNLKIVLNPELGLEINGKLYVIKLYFKSEKLSQKKADLILLLMNNKLKKGHYKEVTFAILDIERNKLFEHTRLDNTFLALLEGEALSFIKIWESLK
;
A
#
# COMPACT_ATOMS: atom_id res chain seq x y z
N MET A 1 13.38 12.27 -13.73
CA MET A 1 12.04 12.14 -13.09
C MET A 1 12.16 11.31 -11.83
N ILE A 2 11.69 11.84 -10.71
CA ILE A 2 11.72 11.18 -9.39
C ILE A 2 10.58 10.17 -9.33
N LYS A 3 10.85 8.90 -8.94
CA LYS A 3 9.83 7.86 -8.81
C LYS A 3 9.85 7.29 -7.41
N ILE A 4 8.71 7.35 -6.72
CA ILE A 4 8.56 6.81 -5.36
C ILE A 4 7.26 6.03 -5.20
N SER A 5 7.19 5.23 -4.13
CA SER A 5 5.97 4.50 -3.78
C SER A 5 4.92 5.42 -3.15
N LEU A 6 3.65 5.05 -3.27
CA LEU A 6 2.55 5.73 -2.57
C LEU A 6 2.81 5.78 -1.05
N THR A 7 3.28 4.69 -0.47
CA THR A 7 3.56 4.61 0.97
C THR A 7 4.66 5.59 1.40
N ASP A 8 5.73 5.74 0.61
CA ASP A 8 6.81 6.68 0.92
C ASP A 8 6.33 8.14 0.84
N PHE A 9 5.52 8.45 -0.18
CA PHE A 9 4.95 9.79 -0.31
C PHE A 9 4.04 10.14 0.87
N ILE A 10 3.13 9.24 1.25
CA ILE A 10 2.21 9.49 2.37
C ILE A 10 2.96 9.53 3.71
N ASP A 11 4.00 8.74 3.89
CA ASP A 11 4.88 8.85 5.06
C ASP A 11 5.55 10.22 5.13
N TYR A 12 6.03 10.75 3.99
CA TYR A 12 6.59 12.10 3.90
C TYR A 12 5.54 13.17 4.22
N VAL A 13 4.37 13.14 3.59
CA VAL A 13 3.27 14.09 3.85
C VAL A 13 2.85 14.09 5.32
N SER A 14 2.96 12.96 5.98
CA SER A 14 2.61 12.82 7.41
C SER A 14 3.68 13.35 8.37
N LYS A 15 4.84 13.76 7.88
CA LYS A 15 5.91 14.38 8.68
C LYS A 15 5.72 15.89 8.78
N VAL A 16 6.42 16.50 9.75
CA VAL A 16 6.39 17.96 9.96
C VAL A 16 7.82 18.52 10.08
N GLY A 17 8.01 19.75 9.65
CA GLY A 17 9.28 20.48 9.79
C GLY A 17 10.48 19.68 9.26
N THR A 18 11.56 19.65 10.04
CA THR A 18 12.83 19.00 9.68
C THR A 18 12.72 17.49 9.45
N THR A 19 11.68 16.82 10.00
CA THR A 19 11.48 15.40 9.79
C THR A 19 11.07 15.07 8.35
N LYS A 20 10.51 16.03 7.59
CA LYS A 20 10.30 15.90 6.14
C LYS A 20 11.64 15.78 5.40
N PHE A 21 12.59 16.65 5.72
CA PHE A 21 13.93 16.61 5.13
C PHE A 21 14.61 15.26 5.40
N SER A 22 14.58 14.78 6.65
CA SER A 22 15.15 13.48 7.03
C SER A 22 14.49 12.33 6.26
N LYS A 23 13.17 12.39 6.02
CA LYS A 23 12.47 11.37 5.24
C LYS A 23 12.90 11.38 3.77
N VAL A 24 13.04 12.54 3.14
CA VAL A 24 13.53 12.63 1.76
C VAL A 24 14.97 12.13 1.68
N LYS A 25 15.85 12.57 2.60
CA LYS A 25 17.24 12.08 2.67
C LYS A 25 17.29 10.54 2.77
N GLN A 26 16.45 9.94 3.62
CA GLN A 26 16.33 8.48 3.72
C GLN A 26 15.93 7.83 2.39
N ILE A 27 15.05 8.47 1.61
CA ILE A 27 14.61 7.92 0.31
C ILE A 27 15.71 8.09 -0.73
N VAL A 28 16.39 9.25 -0.77
CA VAL A 28 17.52 9.52 -1.70
C VAL A 28 18.69 8.57 -1.48
N SER A 29 19.00 8.27 -0.21
CA SER A 29 20.13 7.40 0.16
C SER A 29 19.83 5.90 0.03
N ARG A 30 18.62 5.52 -0.36
CA ARG A 30 18.32 4.11 -0.64
C ARG A 30 19.04 3.67 -1.91
N GLU A 31 19.67 2.52 -1.82
CA GLU A 31 20.08 1.80 -3.01
C GLU A 31 18.89 1.52 -3.93
N GLU A 32 19.15 1.29 -5.22
CA GLU A 32 18.11 0.87 -6.15
C GLU A 32 17.33 -0.31 -5.58
N TYR A 33 16.00 -0.27 -5.79
CA TYR A 33 15.12 -1.32 -5.29
C TYR A 33 15.56 -2.70 -5.75
N GLN A 34 16.04 -3.48 -4.79
CA GLN A 34 16.37 -4.89 -5.02
C GLN A 34 15.24 -5.74 -4.41
N PRO A 35 14.57 -6.56 -5.23
CA PRO A 35 13.48 -7.43 -4.76
C PRO A 35 13.87 -8.36 -3.61
N ALA A 36 15.15 -8.74 -3.53
CA ALA A 36 15.68 -9.58 -2.45
C ALA A 36 15.63 -8.90 -1.07
N PHE A 37 15.73 -7.56 -1.03
CA PHE A 37 15.70 -6.78 0.22
C PHE A 37 14.31 -6.28 0.59
N ASP A 38 13.28 -6.51 -0.24
CA ASP A 38 11.91 -6.18 0.14
C ASP A 38 11.40 -7.17 1.19
N PHE A 39 11.42 -6.71 2.44
CA PHE A 39 11.03 -7.53 3.59
C PHE A 39 9.64 -8.17 3.40
N TRP A 40 8.69 -7.47 2.79
CA TRP A 40 7.30 -7.92 2.67
C TRP A 40 6.97 -8.63 1.37
N LYS A 41 7.89 -8.64 0.40
CA LYS A 41 7.62 -9.18 -0.94
C LYS A 41 7.13 -10.63 -0.91
N PRO A 42 7.80 -11.59 -0.25
CA PRO A 42 7.34 -12.99 -0.27
C PRO A 42 5.92 -13.16 0.29
N LEU A 43 5.59 -12.49 1.40
CA LEU A 43 4.25 -12.56 1.99
C LEU A 43 3.20 -11.89 1.10
N ARG A 44 3.51 -10.73 0.53
CA ARG A 44 2.64 -10.01 -0.38
C ARG A 44 2.32 -10.83 -1.63
N GLU A 45 3.34 -11.44 -2.24
CA GLU A 45 3.18 -12.28 -3.42
C GLU A 45 2.37 -13.55 -3.12
N ALA A 46 2.59 -14.17 -1.96
CA ALA A 46 1.79 -15.32 -1.52
C ALA A 46 0.32 -14.97 -1.32
N ILE A 47 0.02 -13.82 -0.73
CA ILE A 47 -1.36 -13.33 -0.58
C ILE A 47 -2.02 -13.09 -1.96
N ILE A 48 -1.30 -12.47 -2.89
CA ILE A 48 -1.79 -12.25 -4.26
C ILE A 48 -2.07 -13.60 -4.93
N LYS A 49 -1.10 -14.52 -4.89
CA LYS A 49 -1.20 -15.84 -5.51
C LYS A 49 -2.35 -16.66 -4.93
N LEU A 50 -2.54 -16.65 -3.62
CA LEU A 50 -3.66 -17.28 -2.93
C LEU A 50 -5.01 -16.95 -3.59
N HIS A 51 -5.28 -15.64 -3.79
CA HIS A 51 -6.55 -15.21 -4.35
C HIS A 51 -6.61 -15.40 -5.87
N LYS A 52 -5.53 -15.08 -6.58
CA LYS A 52 -5.47 -15.19 -8.04
C LYS A 52 -5.67 -16.63 -8.53
N ASN A 53 -5.19 -17.62 -7.76
CA ASN A 53 -5.30 -19.03 -8.08
C ASN A 53 -6.45 -19.72 -7.32
N SER A 54 -7.26 -18.99 -6.55
CA SER A 54 -8.32 -19.55 -5.70
C SER A 54 -7.83 -20.68 -4.79
N GLU A 55 -6.62 -20.53 -4.22
CA GLU A 55 -6.00 -21.54 -3.35
C GLU A 55 -6.60 -21.49 -1.93
N ASP A 56 -6.45 -22.58 -1.16
CA ASP A 56 -6.82 -22.57 0.25
C ASP A 56 -5.90 -21.67 1.08
N LYS A 57 -6.46 -20.94 2.04
CA LYS A 57 -5.70 -19.99 2.88
C LYS A 57 -4.53 -20.61 3.66
N ASN A 58 -4.51 -21.95 3.82
CA ASN A 58 -3.41 -22.63 4.51
C ASN A 58 -2.14 -22.69 3.66
N VAL A 59 -2.20 -22.40 2.35
CA VAL A 59 -0.99 -22.28 1.52
C VAL A 59 -0.06 -21.15 2.01
N LEU A 60 -0.60 -20.14 2.71
CA LEU A 60 0.21 -19.06 3.29
C LEU A 60 1.24 -19.57 4.32
N ASP A 61 0.97 -20.69 5.00
CA ASP A 61 1.93 -21.26 5.97
C ASP A 61 3.19 -21.77 5.28
N ARG A 62 3.10 -22.16 4.00
CA ARG A 62 4.27 -22.61 3.22
C ARG A 62 5.33 -21.53 3.09
N VAL A 63 4.93 -20.25 3.11
CA VAL A 63 5.87 -19.12 3.07
C VAL A 63 6.83 -19.14 4.25
N LEU A 64 6.41 -19.72 5.39
CA LEU A 64 7.24 -19.79 6.60
C LEU A 64 8.33 -20.86 6.48
N LEU A 65 8.10 -21.92 5.69
CA LEU A 65 9.04 -23.04 5.54
C LEU A 65 10.36 -22.60 4.89
N ASP A 66 10.29 -21.64 3.97
CA ASP A 66 11.44 -21.15 3.21
C ASP A 66 12.18 -19.99 3.88
N LEU A 67 11.70 -19.52 5.05
CA LEU A 67 12.26 -18.36 5.74
C LEU A 67 13.37 -18.76 6.72
N LYS A 68 14.63 -18.39 6.40
CA LYS A 68 15.78 -18.57 7.28
C LYS A 68 15.89 -17.47 8.36
N ASP A 69 15.38 -16.27 8.10
CA ASP A 69 15.43 -15.13 9.01
C ASP A 69 14.38 -15.29 10.11
N LYS A 70 14.80 -15.46 11.37
CA LYS A 70 13.92 -15.65 12.53
C LYS A 70 12.97 -14.46 12.75
N LYS A 71 13.44 -13.21 12.61
CA LYS A 71 12.60 -12.00 12.80
C LYS A 71 11.51 -11.94 11.73
N LYS A 72 11.89 -12.28 10.50
CA LYS A 72 10.94 -12.33 9.39
C LYS A 72 9.91 -13.44 9.60
N HIS A 73 10.34 -14.61 10.05
CA HIS A 73 9.49 -15.77 10.33
C HIS A 73 8.45 -15.43 11.42
N GLU A 74 8.87 -14.87 12.55
CA GLU A 74 7.98 -14.46 13.65
C GLU A 74 6.95 -13.42 13.15
N ARG A 75 7.42 -12.41 12.43
CA ARG A 75 6.58 -11.35 11.93
C ARG A 75 5.54 -11.84 10.91
N TYR A 76 5.95 -12.69 9.99
CA TYR A 76 5.06 -13.29 9.00
C TYR A 76 4.02 -14.20 9.66
N SER A 77 4.41 -15.03 10.63
CA SER A 77 3.49 -15.90 11.37
C SER A 77 2.31 -15.12 11.96
N ILE A 78 2.60 -13.96 12.58
CA ILE A 78 1.57 -13.07 13.14
C ILE A 78 0.65 -12.56 12.02
N LEU A 79 1.21 -12.02 10.95
CA LEU A 79 0.43 -11.41 9.87
C LEU A 79 -0.38 -12.44 9.07
N ILE A 80 0.15 -13.65 8.87
CA ILE A 80 -0.58 -14.75 8.23
C ILE A 80 -1.81 -15.12 9.05
N LYS A 81 -1.68 -15.28 10.37
CA LYS A 81 -2.83 -15.55 11.25
C LYS A 81 -3.88 -14.44 11.15
N LYS A 82 -3.45 -13.17 11.17
CA LYS A 82 -4.36 -12.01 11.05
C LYS A 82 -5.05 -11.99 9.68
N TYR A 83 -4.30 -12.23 8.60
CA TYR A 83 -4.86 -12.25 7.27
C TYR A 83 -5.84 -13.43 7.05
N LYS A 84 -5.52 -14.62 7.56
CA LYS A 84 -6.46 -15.75 7.58
C LYS A 84 -7.75 -15.42 8.34
N SER A 85 -7.63 -14.70 9.46
CA SER A 85 -8.78 -14.21 10.22
C SER A 85 -9.61 -13.20 9.42
N PHE A 86 -8.96 -12.29 8.65
CA PHE A 86 -9.65 -11.39 7.74
C PHE A 86 -10.45 -12.13 6.66
N ILE A 87 -9.86 -13.13 6.03
CA ILE A 87 -10.54 -14.00 5.07
C ILE A 87 -11.74 -14.69 5.74
N GLY A 88 -11.52 -15.34 6.88
CA GLY A 88 -12.56 -16.04 7.65
C GLY A 88 -13.30 -17.07 6.80
N ARG A 89 -14.64 -16.90 6.70
CA ARG A 89 -15.56 -17.70 5.88
C ARG A 89 -16.14 -16.90 4.71
N LYS A 90 -15.53 -15.78 4.33
CA LYS A 90 -16.03 -14.93 3.25
C LYS A 90 -15.91 -15.65 1.92
N LYS A 91 -16.93 -15.49 1.06
CA LYS A 91 -16.80 -15.84 -0.36
C LYS A 91 -15.94 -14.76 -1.00
N ILE A 92 -14.82 -15.15 -1.61
CA ILE A 92 -13.86 -14.23 -2.21
C ILE A 92 -13.55 -14.70 -3.63
N GLU A 93 -13.67 -13.78 -4.59
CA GLU A 93 -13.31 -14.00 -5.98
C GLU A 93 -12.28 -12.94 -6.41
N TRP A 94 -11.34 -13.31 -7.26
CA TRP A 94 -10.27 -12.45 -7.74
C TRP A 94 -10.67 -11.70 -9.01
N PHE A 95 -10.25 -10.44 -9.10
CA PHE A 95 -10.09 -9.72 -10.36
C PHE A 95 -8.80 -8.90 -10.33
N ASP A 96 -8.23 -8.56 -11.50
CA ASP A 96 -6.97 -7.82 -11.54
C ASP A 96 -7.15 -6.37 -11.05
N PRO A 97 -6.38 -5.92 -10.05
CA PRO A 97 -6.46 -4.54 -9.56
C PRO A 97 -5.83 -3.56 -10.55
N PRO A 98 -6.29 -2.30 -10.59
CA PRO A 98 -5.72 -1.28 -11.46
C PRO A 98 -4.34 -0.83 -11.00
N HIS A 99 -3.46 -0.51 -11.97
CA HIS A 99 -2.16 0.08 -11.73
C HIS A 99 -2.03 1.38 -12.51
N LYS A 100 -1.67 2.47 -11.85
CA LYS A 100 -1.39 3.76 -12.49
C LYS A 100 -0.31 4.53 -11.74
N GLU A 101 0.13 5.62 -12.37
CA GLU A 101 1.01 6.60 -11.74
C GLU A 101 0.25 7.91 -11.55
N TRP A 102 0.37 8.51 -10.37
CA TRP A 102 0.05 9.91 -10.15
C TRP A 102 1.30 10.71 -10.46
N LYS A 103 1.19 11.66 -11.37
CA LYS A 103 2.31 12.52 -11.81
C LYS A 103 1.98 13.95 -11.45
N TYR A 104 2.94 14.60 -10.86
CA TYR A 104 2.90 16.03 -10.60
C TYR A 104 4.33 16.58 -10.77
N ASP A 105 4.51 17.50 -11.71
CA ASP A 105 5.80 18.03 -12.13
C ASP A 105 6.83 16.89 -12.36
N ASN A 106 8.01 16.95 -11.77
CA ASN A 106 9.08 15.95 -11.92
C ASN A 106 8.93 14.74 -10.96
N LEU A 107 7.78 14.58 -10.30
CA LEU A 107 7.49 13.48 -9.37
C LEU A 107 6.46 12.50 -9.93
N LYS A 108 6.77 11.21 -9.82
CA LYS A 108 5.87 10.09 -10.08
C LYS A 108 5.61 9.30 -8.80
N ILE A 109 4.36 9.07 -8.48
CA ILE A 109 3.93 8.21 -7.38
C ILE A 109 3.21 6.99 -7.95
N VAL A 110 3.74 5.79 -7.64
CA VAL A 110 3.18 4.53 -8.13
C VAL A 110 2.00 4.12 -7.28
N LEU A 111 0.83 4.02 -7.90
CA LEU A 111 -0.42 3.54 -7.31
C LEU A 111 -0.64 2.09 -7.75
N ASN A 112 -0.24 1.17 -6.90
CA ASN A 112 -0.27 -0.27 -7.15
C ASN A 112 -0.93 -1.01 -5.97
N PRO A 113 -2.27 -0.92 -5.80
CA PRO A 113 -2.95 -1.77 -4.85
C PRO A 113 -2.70 -3.25 -5.19
N GLU A 114 -2.60 -4.08 -4.18
CA GLU A 114 -2.19 -5.47 -4.35
C GLU A 114 -3.33 -6.40 -4.75
N LEU A 115 -4.57 -6.10 -4.31
CA LEU A 115 -5.69 -7.03 -4.46
C LEU A 115 -6.88 -6.38 -5.14
N GLY A 116 -7.46 -7.07 -6.11
CA GLY A 116 -8.81 -6.87 -6.60
C GLY A 116 -9.66 -8.05 -6.15
N LEU A 117 -10.61 -7.82 -5.26
CA LEU A 117 -11.41 -8.89 -4.64
C LEU A 117 -12.89 -8.56 -4.67
N GLU A 118 -13.69 -9.49 -5.13
CA GLU A 118 -15.10 -9.52 -4.78
C GLU A 118 -15.25 -10.26 -3.45
N ILE A 119 -15.77 -9.58 -2.44
CA ILE A 119 -15.98 -10.13 -1.09
C ILE A 119 -17.47 -10.11 -0.78
N ASN A 120 -18.10 -11.29 -0.72
CA ASN A 120 -19.54 -11.43 -0.46
C ASN A 120 -20.40 -10.56 -1.40
N GLY A 121 -20.06 -10.49 -2.69
CA GLY A 121 -20.79 -9.71 -3.71
C GLY A 121 -20.41 -8.23 -3.79
N LYS A 122 -19.46 -7.72 -2.98
CA LYS A 122 -18.98 -6.33 -3.06
C LYS A 122 -17.55 -6.27 -3.60
N LEU A 123 -17.34 -5.43 -4.61
CA LEU A 123 -16.05 -5.26 -5.29
C LEU A 123 -15.12 -4.33 -4.51
N TYR A 124 -13.89 -4.81 -4.26
CA TYR A 124 -12.84 -4.07 -3.56
C TYR A 124 -11.54 -4.06 -4.34
N VAL A 125 -10.87 -2.91 -4.34
CA VAL A 125 -9.45 -2.78 -4.69
C VAL A 125 -8.70 -2.42 -3.42
N ILE A 126 -7.84 -3.33 -2.94
CA ILE A 126 -7.24 -3.25 -1.61
C ILE A 126 -5.74 -3.01 -1.69
N LYS A 127 -5.28 -1.95 -1.01
CA LYS A 127 -3.88 -1.73 -0.67
C LYS A 127 -3.56 -2.44 0.64
N LEU A 128 -2.53 -3.29 0.65
CA LEU A 128 -2.08 -3.97 1.87
C LEU A 128 -1.13 -3.09 2.68
N TYR A 129 -1.38 -3.00 3.98
CA TYR A 129 -0.53 -2.28 4.93
C TYR A 129 0.07 -3.27 5.94
N PHE A 130 1.39 -3.47 5.85
CA PHE A 130 2.14 -4.47 6.62
C PHE A 130 2.89 -3.90 7.82
N LYS A 131 2.95 -2.57 7.96
CA LYS A 131 3.77 -1.94 9.00
C LYS A 131 3.24 -2.22 10.40
N SER A 132 4.15 -2.31 11.38
CA SER A 132 3.81 -2.38 12.81
C SER A 132 3.21 -1.08 13.33
N GLU A 133 3.63 0.07 12.79
CA GLU A 133 2.99 1.35 13.07
C GLU A 133 1.51 1.30 12.68
N LYS A 134 0.63 1.73 13.58
CA LYS A 134 -0.81 1.79 13.33
C LYS A 134 -1.12 2.75 12.18
N LEU A 135 -1.89 2.28 11.21
CA LEU A 135 -2.40 3.16 10.17
C LEU A 135 -3.42 4.14 10.78
N SER A 136 -3.09 5.42 10.78
CA SER A 136 -4.03 6.46 11.24
C SER A 136 -5.08 6.73 10.18
N GLN A 137 -6.26 7.21 10.59
CA GLN A 137 -7.32 7.60 9.66
C GLN A 137 -6.82 8.68 8.69
N LYS A 138 -6.05 9.67 9.17
CA LYS A 138 -5.47 10.72 8.33
C LYS A 138 -4.60 10.16 7.20
N LYS A 139 -3.72 9.19 7.50
CA LYS A 139 -2.90 8.53 6.46
C LYS A 139 -3.76 7.72 5.49
N ALA A 140 -4.74 6.99 6.00
CA ALA A 140 -5.67 6.23 5.18
C ALA A 140 -6.46 7.14 4.23
N ASP A 141 -6.97 8.27 4.73
CA ASP A 141 -7.71 9.24 3.93
C ASP A 141 -6.88 9.77 2.75
N LEU A 142 -5.62 10.12 2.96
CA LEU A 142 -4.72 10.60 1.90
C LEU A 142 -4.43 9.52 0.84
N ILE A 143 -4.20 8.28 1.27
CA ILE A 143 -3.99 7.14 0.35
C ILE A 143 -5.24 6.91 -0.50
N LEU A 144 -6.40 6.84 0.16
CA LEU A 144 -7.68 6.60 -0.50
C LEU A 144 -8.06 7.74 -1.44
N LEU A 145 -7.75 8.99 -1.08
CA LEU A 145 -7.96 10.14 -1.96
C LEU A 145 -7.20 9.98 -3.29
N LEU A 146 -5.90 9.66 -3.25
CA LEU A 146 -5.12 9.44 -4.47
C LEU A 146 -5.60 8.23 -5.27
N MET A 147 -5.92 7.12 -4.59
CA MET A 147 -6.44 5.93 -5.25
C MET A 147 -7.78 6.21 -5.95
N ASN A 148 -8.73 6.83 -5.26
CA ASN A 148 -10.03 7.18 -5.83
C ASN A 148 -9.88 8.14 -7.02
N ASN A 149 -9.07 9.19 -6.87
CA ASN A 149 -8.89 10.18 -7.94
C ASN A 149 -8.30 9.58 -9.22
N LYS A 150 -7.32 8.70 -9.11
CA LYS A 150 -6.59 8.18 -10.26
C LYS A 150 -7.08 6.83 -10.78
N LEU A 151 -7.55 5.96 -9.90
CA LEU A 151 -7.87 4.57 -10.24
C LEU A 151 -9.37 4.35 -10.44
N LYS A 152 -10.26 5.12 -9.79
CA LYS A 152 -11.72 4.95 -9.85
C LYS A 152 -12.28 5.47 -11.18
N LYS A 153 -11.93 4.79 -12.27
CA LYS A 153 -12.33 5.14 -13.65
C LYS A 153 -12.64 3.89 -14.47
N GLY A 154 -13.46 4.05 -15.52
CA GLY A 154 -13.83 2.93 -16.39
C GLY A 154 -14.51 1.81 -15.62
N HIS A 155 -14.03 0.59 -15.75
CA HIS A 155 -14.56 -0.63 -15.07
C HIS A 155 -14.49 -0.57 -13.54
N TYR A 156 -13.68 0.36 -12.98
CA TYR A 156 -13.51 0.49 -11.52
C TYR A 156 -14.37 1.60 -10.90
N LYS A 157 -15.38 2.15 -11.62
CA LYS A 157 -16.25 3.21 -11.10
C LYS A 157 -17.02 2.79 -9.83
N GLU A 158 -17.54 1.56 -9.84
CA GLU A 158 -18.37 1.03 -8.75
C GLU A 158 -17.57 0.26 -7.70
N VAL A 159 -16.24 0.19 -7.87
CA VAL A 159 -15.37 -0.52 -6.93
C VAL A 159 -15.08 0.33 -5.70
N THR A 160 -15.09 -0.29 -4.54
CA THR A 160 -14.65 0.32 -3.28
C THR A 160 -13.13 0.20 -3.15
N PHE A 161 -12.44 1.34 -3.12
CA PHE A 161 -11.01 1.36 -2.81
C PHE A 161 -10.81 1.30 -1.30
N ALA A 162 -9.93 0.41 -0.85
CA ALA A 162 -9.72 0.16 0.57
C ALA A 162 -8.25 -0.03 0.93
N ILE A 163 -7.93 0.09 2.22
CA ILE A 163 -6.62 -0.26 2.77
C ILE A 163 -6.84 -1.25 3.90
N LEU A 164 -6.16 -2.38 3.84
CA LEU A 164 -6.18 -3.38 4.90
C LEU A 164 -4.94 -3.24 5.79
N ASP A 165 -5.12 -2.74 7.02
CA ASP A 165 -4.12 -2.89 8.09
C ASP A 165 -4.19 -4.33 8.58
N ILE A 166 -3.28 -5.18 8.06
CA ILE A 166 -3.31 -6.63 8.30
C ILE A 166 -3.10 -6.93 9.79
N GLU A 167 -2.17 -6.22 10.43
CA GLU A 167 -1.83 -6.47 11.82
C GLU A 167 -3.00 -6.24 12.77
N ARG A 168 -3.84 -5.27 12.45
CA ARG A 168 -5.02 -4.90 13.25
C ARG A 168 -6.32 -5.46 12.71
N ASN A 169 -6.24 -6.20 11.61
CA ASN A 169 -7.41 -6.75 10.91
C ASN A 169 -8.47 -5.67 10.65
N LYS A 170 -8.01 -4.46 10.25
CA LYS A 170 -8.87 -3.31 10.04
C LYS A 170 -8.88 -2.89 8.58
N LEU A 171 -10.07 -2.84 7.99
CA LEU A 171 -10.29 -2.32 6.64
C LEU A 171 -10.73 -0.86 6.71
N PHE A 172 -10.04 0.01 5.96
CA PHE A 172 -10.39 1.42 5.77
C PHE A 172 -10.99 1.55 4.37
N GLU A 173 -12.29 1.83 4.28
CA GLU A 173 -13.03 1.83 3.01
C GLU A 173 -13.39 3.23 2.53
N HIS A 174 -13.36 4.23 3.40
CA HIS A 174 -13.84 5.57 3.10
C HIS A 174 -12.79 6.62 3.45
N THR A 175 -12.65 7.60 2.57
CA THR A 175 -11.94 8.84 2.86
C THR A 175 -12.93 9.94 3.25
N ARG A 176 -12.52 10.79 4.19
CA ARG A 176 -13.25 12.02 4.56
C ARG A 176 -12.83 13.21 3.70
N LEU A 177 -11.82 13.02 2.85
CA LEU A 177 -11.26 14.07 2.01
C LEU A 177 -11.92 14.03 0.63
N ASP A 178 -12.30 15.19 0.14
CA ASP A 178 -12.74 15.39 -1.24
C ASP A 178 -11.58 15.81 -2.15
N ASN A 179 -11.86 16.04 -3.43
CA ASN A 179 -10.83 16.36 -4.41
C ASN A 179 -10.17 17.72 -4.19
N THR A 180 -10.70 18.62 -3.36
CA THR A 180 -10.05 19.90 -3.04
C THR A 180 -8.75 19.70 -2.28
N PHE A 181 -8.65 18.59 -1.51
CA PHE A 181 -7.41 18.21 -0.82
C PHE A 181 -6.28 17.73 -1.76
N LEU A 182 -6.54 17.55 -3.04
CA LEU A 182 -5.48 17.26 -4.01
C LEU A 182 -4.49 18.40 -4.10
N ALA A 183 -4.93 19.65 -4.01
CA ALA A 183 -4.05 20.82 -3.99
C ALA A 183 -3.01 20.76 -2.84
N LEU A 184 -3.41 20.22 -1.67
CA LEU A 184 -2.48 19.96 -0.57
C LEU A 184 -1.40 18.95 -0.98
N LEU A 185 -1.79 17.85 -1.62
CA LEU A 185 -0.85 16.82 -2.05
C LEU A 185 0.07 17.32 -3.17
N GLU A 186 -0.40 18.20 -4.03
CA GLU A 186 0.38 18.86 -5.07
C GLU A 186 1.43 19.81 -4.46
N GLY A 187 1.06 20.60 -3.47
CA GLY A 187 2.00 21.43 -2.69
C GLY A 187 3.06 20.59 -1.97
N GLU A 188 2.66 19.46 -1.39
CA GLU A 188 3.59 18.52 -0.76
C GLU A 188 4.53 17.85 -1.78
N ALA A 189 4.05 17.59 -2.99
CA ALA A 189 4.88 17.06 -4.08
C ALA A 189 5.96 18.07 -4.50
N LEU A 190 5.62 19.36 -4.66
CA LEU A 190 6.58 20.43 -4.93
C LEU A 190 7.63 20.55 -3.82
N SER A 191 7.18 20.54 -2.57
CA SER A 191 8.09 20.55 -1.41
C SER A 191 9.02 19.34 -1.40
N PHE A 192 8.52 18.15 -1.72
CA PHE A 192 9.32 16.94 -1.84
C PHE A 192 10.40 17.08 -2.94
N ILE A 193 10.01 17.53 -4.13
CA ILE A 193 10.92 17.74 -5.27
C ILE A 193 12.04 18.71 -4.87
N LYS A 194 11.69 19.84 -4.24
CA LYS A 194 12.67 20.85 -3.84
C LYS A 194 13.70 20.32 -2.84
N ILE A 195 13.26 19.55 -1.85
CA ILE A 195 14.17 18.90 -0.90
C ILE A 195 15.03 17.85 -1.61
N TRP A 196 14.44 17.06 -2.50
CA TRP A 196 15.16 16.06 -3.28
C TRP A 196 16.30 16.65 -4.11
N GLU A 197 16.03 17.76 -4.80
CA GLU A 197 17.01 18.47 -5.62
C GLU A 197 18.16 19.07 -4.79
N SER A 198 17.87 19.52 -3.57
CA SER A 198 18.92 20.06 -2.67
C SER A 198 19.84 18.98 -2.09
N LEU A 199 19.49 17.71 -2.22
CA LEU A 199 20.27 16.57 -1.72
C LEU A 199 21.11 15.88 -2.80
N LYS A 200 20.99 16.31 -4.05
CA LYS A 200 21.75 15.82 -5.21
C LYS A 200 22.78 16.83 -5.67
#